data_39790397b3e5b62492b3ea57d65f84dc
#
_entry.id   39790397b3e5b62492b3ea57d65f84dc
#
_cell.length_a   1.000
_cell.length_b   1.000
_cell.length_c   1.000
_cell.angle_alpha   90.00
_cell.angle_beta   90.00
_cell.angle_gamma   90.00
#
_symmetry.space_group_name_H-M   'P 1'
#
loop_
_entity.id
_entity.type
_entity.pdbx_description
1 polymer ?
#
loop_
_entity_poly.entity_id
_entity_poly.type
_entity_poly.pdbx_seq_one_letter_code
_entity_poly.pdbx_strand_id
1 'polypeptide(L)'
;MVLHEDWQEKVRKEYDEVIGDRVVEVADAPNLPILRACIKECVRWRPPVPLGVPRLLEEDDEWNGYYLPKGAVIHAIDLALARDPKLYPDAESYRPERWLEPEFPTYKEPLTEHPRLMGHHGFGMGRRMCPGIEVTEAELLVACGSIIGCFYLRPEKDKNGQPQPPPSYDFTPNLIGGPLPFKMDVVVRDEQKAQRIKHWFEESVADEKAGKIAAGL
;
A
#
# COMPACT_ATOMS: atom_id res chain seq x y z
N MET A 1 -4.98 -4.89 -6.63
CA MET A 1 -5.98 -4.30 -7.55
C MET A 1 -6.32 -5.21 -8.72
N VAL A 2 -5.38 -5.80 -9.46
CA VAL A 2 -5.70 -6.75 -10.57
C VAL A 2 -6.59 -7.91 -10.12
N LEU A 3 -6.43 -8.40 -8.89
CA LEU A 3 -7.24 -9.47 -8.30
C LEU A 3 -8.58 -8.99 -7.72
N HIS A 4 -8.82 -7.69 -7.66
CA HIS A 4 -9.95 -7.08 -6.96
C HIS A 4 -10.54 -5.94 -7.80
N GLU A 5 -11.20 -6.30 -8.91
CA GLU A 5 -11.80 -5.33 -9.84
C GLU A 5 -12.93 -4.54 -9.21
N ASP A 6 -13.66 -5.12 -8.27
CA ASP A 6 -14.71 -4.46 -7.49
C ASP A 6 -14.17 -3.28 -6.67
N TRP A 7 -13.00 -3.46 -6.06
CA TRP A 7 -12.32 -2.38 -5.33
C TRP A 7 -11.71 -1.33 -6.25
N GLN A 8 -11.20 -1.75 -7.41
CA GLN A 8 -10.80 -0.77 -8.44
C GLN A 8 -11.98 0.13 -8.85
N GLU A 9 -13.19 -0.44 -9.01
CA GLU A 9 -14.36 0.33 -9.39
C GLU A 9 -14.76 1.33 -8.31
N LYS A 10 -14.76 0.92 -7.03
CA LYS A 10 -15.02 1.81 -5.91
C LYS A 10 -14.03 2.96 -5.84
N VAL A 11 -12.73 2.68 -5.99
CA VAL A 11 -11.68 3.71 -6.01
C VAL A 11 -11.83 4.64 -7.21
N ARG A 12 -12.17 4.12 -8.40
CA ARG A 12 -12.40 4.96 -9.59
C ARG A 12 -13.57 5.91 -9.40
N LYS A 13 -14.67 5.43 -8.82
CA LYS A 13 -15.83 6.26 -8.53
C LYS A 13 -15.46 7.39 -7.56
N GLU A 14 -14.79 7.06 -6.45
CA GLU A 14 -14.29 8.06 -5.51
C GLU A 14 -13.34 9.06 -6.20
N TYR A 15 -12.41 8.56 -7.04
CA TYR A 15 -11.50 9.40 -7.80
C TYR A 15 -12.23 10.37 -8.73
N ASP A 16 -13.23 9.90 -9.47
CA ASP A 16 -13.98 10.75 -10.41
C ASP A 16 -14.82 11.81 -9.70
N GLU A 17 -15.39 11.47 -8.54
CA GLU A 17 -16.18 12.39 -7.72
C GLU A 17 -15.32 13.48 -7.07
N VAL A 18 -14.11 13.14 -6.60
CA VAL A 18 -13.25 14.04 -5.81
C VAL A 18 -12.23 14.76 -6.68
N ILE A 19 -11.58 14.04 -7.60
CA ILE A 19 -10.47 14.55 -8.41
C ILE A 19 -10.94 15.08 -9.76
N GLY A 20 -11.92 14.41 -10.37
CA GLY A 20 -12.42 14.78 -11.68
C GLY A 20 -11.31 14.69 -12.75
N ASP A 21 -11.08 15.80 -13.46
CA ASP A 21 -10.15 15.85 -14.59
C ASP A 21 -8.70 16.18 -14.23
N ARG A 22 -8.40 16.48 -12.99
CA ARG A 22 -7.03 16.77 -12.55
C ARG A 22 -6.28 15.50 -12.14
N VAL A 23 -5.02 15.62 -11.81
CA VAL A 23 -4.24 14.55 -11.19
C VAL A 23 -4.34 14.66 -9.67
N VAL A 24 -4.34 13.52 -8.98
CA VAL A 24 -4.40 13.44 -7.53
C VAL A 24 -3.16 14.07 -6.90
N GLU A 25 -3.39 14.81 -5.82
CA GLU A 25 -2.35 15.44 -5.01
C GLU A 25 -2.42 14.93 -3.56
N VAL A 26 -1.34 15.11 -2.81
CA VAL A 26 -1.30 14.69 -1.38
C VAL A 26 -2.39 15.37 -0.56
N ALA A 27 -2.73 16.62 -0.90
CA ALA A 27 -3.79 17.37 -0.24
C ALA A 27 -5.20 16.76 -0.39
N ASP A 28 -5.39 15.86 -1.35
CA ASP A 28 -6.68 15.17 -1.56
C ASP A 28 -6.92 14.02 -0.57
N ALA A 29 -5.89 13.59 0.13
CA ALA A 29 -5.96 12.44 1.04
C ALA A 29 -7.19 12.42 1.96
N PRO A 30 -7.62 13.53 2.58
CA PRO A 30 -8.81 13.54 3.44
C PRO A 30 -10.11 13.11 2.74
N ASN A 31 -10.19 13.31 1.42
CA ASN A 31 -11.37 13.03 0.62
C ASN A 31 -11.30 11.70 -0.17
N LEU A 32 -10.24 10.91 0.05
CA LEU A 32 -9.99 9.64 -0.62
C LEU A 32 -9.89 8.46 0.38
N PRO A 33 -10.87 8.26 1.28
CA PRO A 33 -10.82 7.20 2.27
C PRO A 33 -10.80 5.79 1.66
N ILE A 34 -11.48 5.55 0.53
CA ILE A 34 -11.50 4.23 -0.12
C ILE A 34 -10.12 3.89 -0.70
N LEU A 35 -9.49 4.83 -1.40
CA LEU A 35 -8.12 4.64 -1.90
C LEU A 35 -7.15 4.37 -0.75
N ARG A 36 -7.21 5.15 0.32
CA ARG A 36 -6.35 4.97 1.51
C ARG A 36 -6.59 3.63 2.20
N ALA A 37 -7.84 3.18 2.28
CA ALA A 37 -8.19 1.86 2.81
C ALA A 37 -7.60 0.73 1.96
N CYS A 38 -7.68 0.83 0.65
CA CYS A 38 -7.07 -0.12 -0.28
C CYS A 38 -5.55 -0.20 -0.11
N ILE A 39 -4.88 0.95 0.00
CA ILE A 39 -3.43 1.02 0.23
C ILE A 39 -3.07 0.35 1.56
N LYS A 40 -3.76 0.71 2.64
CA LYS A 40 -3.50 0.17 3.98
C LYS A 40 -3.74 -1.34 4.03
N GLU A 41 -4.79 -1.82 3.37
CA GLU A 41 -5.08 -3.24 3.29
C GLU A 41 -4.03 -4.00 2.47
N CYS A 42 -3.46 -3.41 1.41
CA CYS A 42 -2.34 -4.00 0.69
C CYS A 42 -1.14 -4.26 1.61
N VAL A 43 -0.77 -3.26 2.43
CA VAL A 43 0.35 -3.36 3.38
C VAL A 43 0.08 -4.43 4.44
N ARG A 44 -1.15 -4.53 4.94
CA ARG A 44 -1.55 -5.58 5.87
C ARG A 44 -1.56 -6.97 5.22
N TRP A 45 -2.23 -7.09 4.07
CA TRP A 45 -2.50 -8.38 3.41
C TRP A 45 -1.24 -9.05 2.89
N ARG A 46 -0.32 -8.24 2.35
CA ARG A 46 0.98 -8.67 1.81
C ARG A 46 2.08 -7.75 2.32
N PRO A 47 2.49 -7.92 3.60
CA PRO A 47 3.49 -7.04 4.19
C PRO A 47 4.82 -7.14 3.43
N PRO A 48 5.43 -5.99 3.07
CA PRO A 48 6.71 -5.98 2.37
C PRO A 48 7.87 -6.56 3.19
N VAL A 49 7.77 -6.51 4.52
CA VAL A 49 8.78 -7.02 5.46
C VAL A 49 8.13 -8.04 6.41
N PRO A 50 7.78 -9.25 5.92
CA PRO A 50 6.91 -10.18 6.66
C PRO A 50 7.46 -10.66 8.00
N LEU A 51 8.79 -10.73 8.14
CA LEU A 51 9.47 -11.14 9.38
C LEU A 51 9.85 -9.95 10.28
N GLY A 52 9.53 -8.72 9.85
CA GLY A 52 9.99 -7.52 10.53
C GLY A 52 11.51 -7.32 10.42
N VAL A 53 11.99 -6.16 10.88
CA VAL A 53 13.43 -5.87 10.95
C VAL A 53 13.96 -6.37 12.29
N PRO A 54 14.99 -7.25 12.32
CA PRO A 54 15.52 -7.82 13.54
C PRO A 54 16.13 -6.75 14.45
N ARG A 55 16.00 -6.97 15.76
CA ARG A 55 16.58 -6.13 16.81
C ARG A 55 17.48 -6.98 17.72
N LEU A 56 18.62 -6.43 18.07
CA LEU A 56 19.54 -7.05 19.03
C LEU A 56 19.23 -6.54 20.43
N LEU A 57 19.09 -7.44 21.39
CA LEU A 57 18.91 -7.10 22.81
C LEU A 57 20.28 -6.68 23.39
N GLU A 58 20.35 -5.47 23.95
CA GLU A 58 21.62 -4.88 24.43
C GLU A 58 21.98 -5.29 25.84
N GLU A 59 21.01 -5.74 26.62
CA GLU A 59 21.15 -6.22 28.01
C GLU A 59 20.16 -7.36 28.27
N ASP A 60 20.36 -8.10 29.38
CA ASP A 60 19.41 -9.14 29.79
C ASP A 60 18.06 -8.51 30.13
N ASP A 61 16.97 -9.18 29.79
CA ASP A 61 15.61 -8.73 30.06
C ASP A 61 14.71 -9.91 30.43
N GLU A 62 13.55 -9.62 30.97
CA GLU A 62 12.50 -10.59 31.25
C GLU A 62 11.15 -10.12 30.68
N TRP A 63 10.45 -11.03 30.04
CA TRP A 63 9.11 -10.77 29.53
C TRP A 63 8.17 -11.94 29.80
N ASN A 64 7.08 -11.70 30.53
CA ASN A 64 6.07 -12.70 30.86
C ASN A 64 6.67 -13.98 31.55
N GLY A 65 7.72 -13.83 32.35
CA GLY A 65 8.41 -14.94 33.01
C GLY A 65 9.45 -15.65 32.11
N TYR A 66 9.67 -15.19 30.92
CA TYR A 66 10.72 -15.69 30.02
C TYR A 66 11.97 -14.83 30.13
N TYR A 67 13.09 -15.46 30.49
CA TYR A 67 14.40 -14.81 30.46
C TYR A 67 14.85 -14.59 29.02
N LEU A 68 15.23 -13.36 28.69
CA LEU A 68 15.75 -12.95 27.39
C LEU A 68 17.21 -12.54 27.56
N PRO A 69 18.20 -13.33 27.08
CA PRO A 69 19.59 -13.02 27.29
C PRO A 69 20.03 -11.86 26.39
N LYS A 70 21.00 -11.07 26.87
CA LYS A 70 21.76 -10.11 26.06
C LYS A 70 22.28 -10.78 24.80
N GLY A 71 22.18 -10.08 23.66
CA GLY A 71 22.57 -10.61 22.35
C GLY A 71 21.49 -11.45 21.67
N ALA A 72 20.34 -11.68 22.30
CA ALA A 72 19.19 -12.30 21.62
C ALA A 72 18.70 -11.43 20.47
N VAL A 73 18.37 -12.07 19.37
CA VAL A 73 17.74 -11.40 18.19
C VAL A 73 16.24 -11.48 18.32
N ILE A 74 15.60 -10.33 18.39
CA ILE A 74 14.15 -10.21 18.52
C ILE A 74 13.54 -9.83 17.18
N HIS A 75 12.53 -10.58 16.73
CA HIS A 75 11.75 -10.32 15.53
C HIS A 75 10.30 -9.94 15.89
N ALA A 76 9.86 -8.77 15.44
CA ALA A 76 8.43 -8.45 15.42
C ALA A 76 7.84 -8.97 14.11
N ILE A 77 7.35 -10.21 14.11
CA ILE A 77 6.87 -10.89 12.90
C ILE A 77 5.60 -10.20 12.40
N ASP A 78 5.77 -9.31 11.42
CA ASP A 78 4.69 -8.49 10.87
C ASP A 78 3.57 -9.34 10.27
N LEU A 79 3.93 -10.40 9.56
CA LEU A 79 2.95 -11.34 8.98
C LEU A 79 2.06 -11.98 10.06
N ALA A 80 2.59 -12.28 11.24
CA ALA A 80 1.80 -12.85 12.33
C ALA A 80 0.84 -11.81 12.92
N LEU A 81 1.32 -10.57 13.11
CA LEU A 81 0.47 -9.44 13.54
C LEU A 81 -0.64 -9.15 12.53
N ALA A 82 -0.32 -9.19 11.24
CA ALA A 82 -1.26 -8.99 10.15
C ALA A 82 -2.31 -10.11 10.02
N ARG A 83 -2.14 -11.23 10.74
CA ARG A 83 -3.04 -12.39 10.77
C ARG A 83 -3.73 -12.60 12.11
N ASP A 84 -3.59 -11.68 13.06
CA ASP A 84 -4.30 -11.79 14.34
C ASP A 84 -5.82 -11.77 14.09
N PRO A 85 -6.54 -12.88 14.37
CA PRO A 85 -7.97 -12.97 14.07
C PRO A 85 -8.83 -12.06 14.94
N LYS A 86 -8.30 -11.58 16.07
CA LYS A 86 -9.00 -10.62 16.94
C LYS A 86 -9.06 -9.22 16.32
N LEU A 87 -8.02 -8.85 15.58
CA LEU A 87 -7.94 -7.56 14.88
C LEU A 87 -8.42 -7.66 13.43
N TYR A 88 -8.16 -8.80 12.79
CA TYR A 88 -8.40 -9.00 11.36
C TYR A 88 -9.22 -10.28 11.12
N PRO A 89 -10.54 -10.28 11.42
CA PRO A 89 -11.40 -11.41 11.07
C PRO A 89 -11.27 -11.73 9.57
N ASP A 90 -11.16 -13.03 9.21
CA ASP A 90 -10.88 -13.47 7.84
C ASP A 90 -9.60 -12.81 7.26
N ALA A 91 -8.50 -12.92 7.99
CA ALA A 91 -7.24 -12.22 7.71
C ALA A 91 -6.58 -12.58 6.37
N GLU A 92 -6.90 -13.74 5.80
CA GLU A 92 -6.37 -14.18 4.49
C GLU A 92 -7.02 -13.46 3.31
N SER A 93 -8.20 -12.90 3.49
CA SER A 93 -8.91 -12.13 2.46
C SER A 93 -8.44 -10.68 2.42
N TYR A 94 -8.36 -10.13 1.21
CA TYR A 94 -8.16 -8.69 0.99
C TYR A 94 -9.48 -7.96 1.17
N ARG A 95 -9.61 -7.19 2.24
CA ARG A 95 -10.86 -6.56 2.69
C ARG A 95 -10.64 -5.13 3.15
N PRO A 96 -10.57 -4.14 2.23
CA PRO A 96 -10.43 -2.72 2.57
C PRO A 96 -11.55 -2.18 3.46
N GLU A 97 -12.74 -2.79 3.46
CA GLU A 97 -13.84 -2.43 4.35
C GLU A 97 -13.48 -2.47 5.83
N ARG A 98 -12.44 -3.23 6.23
CA ARG A 98 -11.92 -3.27 7.62
C ARG A 98 -11.56 -1.89 8.18
N TRP A 99 -11.26 -0.98 7.28
CA TRP A 99 -10.81 0.36 7.63
C TRP A 99 -11.89 1.42 7.45
N LEU A 100 -13.05 1.03 6.89
CA LEU A 100 -14.14 1.94 6.48
C LEU A 100 -15.44 1.71 7.24
N GLU A 101 -15.65 0.52 7.79
CA GLU A 101 -16.93 0.09 8.35
C GLU A 101 -16.83 -0.15 9.85
N PRO A 102 -17.77 0.41 10.67
CA PRO A 102 -17.70 0.41 12.14
C PRO A 102 -17.72 -0.98 12.79
N GLU A 103 -18.22 -2.01 12.10
CA GLU A 103 -18.24 -3.39 12.60
C GLU A 103 -16.87 -4.04 12.72
N PHE A 104 -15.83 -3.48 12.09
CA PHE A 104 -14.48 -4.02 12.17
C PHE A 104 -13.68 -3.41 13.33
N PRO A 105 -12.89 -4.23 14.06
CA PRO A 105 -12.07 -3.74 15.18
C PRO A 105 -11.03 -2.69 14.78
N THR A 106 -10.71 -2.59 13.51
CA THR A 106 -9.67 -1.70 12.97
C THR A 106 -10.22 -0.38 12.45
N TYR A 107 -11.55 -0.23 12.43
CA TYR A 107 -12.19 1.03 12.05
C TYR A 107 -11.82 2.19 12.97
N LYS A 108 -11.67 3.37 12.39
CA LYS A 108 -11.42 4.62 13.13
C LYS A 108 -12.07 5.80 12.42
N GLU A 109 -12.56 6.75 13.22
CA GLU A 109 -13.10 8.03 12.77
C GLU A 109 -12.17 9.20 13.12
N PRO A 110 -12.29 10.34 12.42
CA PRO A 110 -13.09 10.54 11.22
C PRO A 110 -12.42 9.98 9.96
N LEU A 111 -13.21 9.64 8.93
CA LEU A 111 -12.68 9.12 7.67
C LEU A 111 -11.86 10.16 6.86
N THR A 112 -11.91 11.43 7.23
CA THR A 112 -11.02 12.46 6.70
C THR A 112 -9.57 12.32 7.21
N GLU A 113 -9.36 11.68 8.37
CA GLU A 113 -8.04 11.41 8.94
C GLU A 113 -7.64 9.94 8.77
N HIS A 114 -8.62 9.05 8.84
CA HIS A 114 -8.42 7.60 8.75
C HIS A 114 -9.03 7.03 7.46
N PRO A 115 -8.56 5.87 6.99
CA PRO A 115 -7.37 5.14 7.42
C PRO A 115 -6.07 5.85 7.00
N ARG A 116 -5.03 5.71 7.81
CA ARG A 116 -3.66 6.19 7.51
C ARG A 116 -2.63 5.12 7.84
N LEU A 117 -1.45 5.19 7.23
CA LEU A 117 -0.37 4.24 7.48
C LEU A 117 0.32 4.48 8.82
N MET A 118 0.32 5.73 9.31
CA MET A 118 0.89 6.04 10.62
C MET A 118 0.31 5.15 11.72
N GLY A 119 1.20 4.49 12.48
CA GLY A 119 0.83 3.53 13.52
C GLY A 119 0.45 2.12 13.02
N HIS A 120 0.63 1.83 11.71
CA HIS A 120 0.51 0.47 11.21
C HIS A 120 1.77 -0.35 11.58
N HIS A 121 1.57 -1.55 12.13
CA HIS A 121 2.65 -2.42 12.62
C HIS A 121 3.71 -2.75 11.56
N GLY A 122 3.36 -2.80 10.28
CA GLY A 122 4.28 -3.04 9.17
C GLY A 122 5.41 -2.02 9.03
N PHE A 123 5.27 -0.85 9.65
CA PHE A 123 6.31 0.18 9.72
C PHE A 123 7.11 0.14 11.02
N GLY A 124 6.91 -0.89 11.84
CA GLY A 124 7.58 -1.05 13.12
C GLY A 124 6.94 -0.21 14.24
N MET A 125 7.58 -0.23 15.40
CA MET A 125 7.05 0.39 16.62
C MET A 125 8.15 1.10 17.41
N GLY A 126 7.74 2.06 18.26
CA GLY A 126 8.61 2.75 19.19
C GLY A 126 9.66 3.64 18.50
N ARG A 127 10.81 3.82 19.17
CA ARG A 127 11.89 4.75 18.75
C ARG A 127 12.57 4.38 17.41
N ARG A 128 12.33 3.18 16.90
CA ARG A 128 12.91 2.65 15.66
C ARG A 128 11.84 2.39 14.59
N MET A 129 10.66 3.01 14.73
CA MET A 129 9.64 3.03 13.68
C MET A 129 10.22 3.64 12.39
N CYS A 130 9.71 3.21 11.24
CA CYS A 130 10.15 3.70 9.94
C CYS A 130 9.99 5.24 9.86
N PRO A 131 11.08 5.98 9.63
CA PRO A 131 11.01 7.45 9.52
C PRO A 131 10.35 7.90 8.21
N GLY A 132 10.31 7.05 7.19
CA GLY A 132 9.75 7.35 5.88
C GLY A 132 8.25 7.09 5.73
N ILE A 133 7.52 6.81 6.81
CA ILE A 133 6.11 6.41 6.72
C ILE A 133 5.21 7.49 6.07
N GLU A 134 5.45 8.76 6.37
CA GLU A 134 4.67 9.86 5.79
C GLU A 134 4.97 10.04 4.30
N VAL A 135 6.24 9.91 3.91
CA VAL A 135 6.65 9.94 2.50
C VAL A 135 6.02 8.78 1.75
N THR A 136 6.09 7.56 2.31
CA THR A 136 5.47 6.37 1.71
C THR A 136 3.95 6.53 1.55
N GLU A 137 3.27 7.10 2.56
CA GLU A 137 1.83 7.35 2.49
C GLU A 137 1.48 8.31 1.35
N ALA A 138 2.25 9.39 1.21
CA ALA A 138 2.09 10.37 0.14
C ALA A 138 2.37 9.78 -1.25
N GLU A 139 3.49 9.05 -1.40
CA GLU A 139 3.87 8.40 -2.66
C GLU A 139 2.85 7.36 -3.12
N LEU A 140 2.40 6.50 -2.21
CA LEU A 140 1.39 5.49 -2.53
C LEU A 140 0.04 6.11 -2.91
N LEU A 141 -0.37 7.19 -2.23
CA LEU A 141 -1.58 7.91 -2.56
C LEU A 141 -1.54 8.43 -3.99
N VAL A 142 -0.48 9.17 -4.33
CA VAL A 142 -0.32 9.79 -5.65
C VAL A 142 -0.13 8.74 -6.74
N ALA A 143 0.75 7.76 -6.53
CA ALA A 143 1.04 6.73 -7.52
C ALA A 143 -0.18 5.82 -7.78
N CYS A 144 -0.78 5.27 -6.72
CA CYS A 144 -1.94 4.38 -6.87
C CYS A 144 -3.16 5.13 -7.40
N GLY A 145 -3.41 6.35 -6.90
CA GLY A 145 -4.50 7.19 -7.37
C GLY A 145 -4.35 7.54 -8.84
N SER A 146 -3.16 7.96 -9.28
CA SER A 146 -2.90 8.28 -10.69
C SER A 146 -3.06 7.06 -11.61
N ILE A 147 -2.54 5.90 -11.19
CA ILE A 147 -2.65 4.67 -11.97
C ILE A 147 -4.12 4.27 -12.13
N ILE A 148 -4.88 4.21 -11.03
CA ILE A 148 -6.28 3.78 -11.06
C ILE A 148 -7.17 4.84 -11.73
N GLY A 149 -6.83 6.12 -11.57
CA GLY A 149 -7.51 7.23 -12.23
C GLY A 149 -7.38 7.21 -13.75
N CYS A 150 -6.27 6.66 -14.29
CA CYS A 150 -5.98 6.68 -15.73
C CYS A 150 -6.12 5.33 -16.42
N PHE A 151 -6.02 4.22 -15.69
CA PHE A 151 -5.93 2.88 -16.28
C PHE A 151 -6.91 1.89 -15.63
N TYR A 152 -7.38 0.94 -16.43
CA TYR A 152 -7.92 -0.32 -15.94
C TYR A 152 -6.79 -1.33 -15.83
N LEU A 153 -6.64 -1.96 -14.67
CA LEU A 153 -5.71 -3.05 -14.45
C LEU A 153 -6.49 -4.36 -14.49
N ARG A 154 -6.19 -5.23 -15.44
CA ARG A 154 -6.92 -6.47 -15.67
C ARG A 154 -5.98 -7.66 -15.73
N PRO A 155 -6.43 -8.87 -15.36
CA PRO A 155 -5.68 -10.08 -15.66
C PRO A 155 -5.41 -10.19 -17.16
N GLU A 156 -4.19 -10.64 -17.55
CA GLU A 156 -3.91 -11.01 -18.92
C GLU A 156 -4.89 -12.12 -19.37
N LYS A 157 -5.26 -12.14 -20.65
CA LYS A 157 -6.10 -13.20 -21.20
C LYS A 157 -5.25 -14.26 -21.91
N ASP A 158 -5.61 -15.50 -21.75
CA ASP A 158 -5.01 -16.60 -22.53
C ASP A 158 -5.44 -16.58 -24.01
N LYS A 159 -4.94 -17.57 -24.78
CA LYS A 159 -5.26 -17.71 -26.20
C LYS A 159 -6.75 -17.96 -26.49
N ASN A 160 -7.52 -18.37 -25.48
CA ASN A 160 -8.95 -18.62 -25.55
C ASN A 160 -9.77 -17.45 -25.01
N GLY A 161 -9.11 -16.33 -24.63
CA GLY A 161 -9.76 -15.15 -24.06
C GLY A 161 -10.10 -15.29 -22.57
N GLN A 162 -9.63 -16.35 -21.89
CA GLN A 162 -9.90 -16.55 -20.47
C GLN A 162 -8.93 -15.75 -19.60
N PRO A 163 -9.43 -15.03 -18.56
CA PRO A 163 -8.58 -14.30 -17.64
C PRO A 163 -7.58 -15.22 -16.92
N GLN A 164 -6.33 -14.79 -16.84
CA GLN A 164 -5.25 -15.45 -16.11
C GLN A 164 -4.83 -14.56 -14.92
N PRO A 165 -5.52 -14.66 -13.76
CA PRO A 165 -5.18 -13.85 -12.61
C PRO A 165 -3.77 -14.15 -12.11
N PRO A 166 -3.00 -13.14 -11.71
CA PRO A 166 -1.67 -13.34 -11.14
C PRO A 166 -1.76 -14.13 -9.82
N PRO A 167 -0.74 -14.94 -9.50
CA PRO A 167 -0.67 -15.64 -8.22
C PRO A 167 -0.69 -14.66 -7.04
N SER A 168 -1.47 -14.97 -6.02
CA SER A 168 -1.62 -14.11 -4.85
C SER A 168 -0.51 -14.27 -3.81
N TYR A 169 0.37 -15.30 -3.94
CA TYR A 169 1.40 -15.65 -2.96
C TYR A 169 2.82 -15.81 -3.52
N ASP A 170 3.03 -15.57 -4.80
CA ASP A 170 4.35 -15.69 -5.41
C ASP A 170 5.17 -14.42 -5.15
N PHE A 171 5.97 -14.45 -4.09
CA PHE A 171 6.82 -13.34 -3.66
C PHE A 171 8.29 -13.75 -3.60
N THR A 172 9.17 -12.76 -3.74
CA THR A 172 10.61 -12.97 -3.56
C THR A 172 10.93 -13.33 -2.11
N PRO A 173 11.85 -14.30 -1.83
CA PRO A 173 12.21 -14.71 -0.48
C PRO A 173 13.23 -13.78 0.18
N ASN A 174 13.13 -12.48 -0.03
CA ASN A 174 14.05 -11.48 0.49
C ASN A 174 13.52 -10.87 1.80
N LEU A 175 14.38 -10.14 2.54
CA LEU A 175 13.97 -9.38 3.71
C LEU A 175 12.83 -8.40 3.37
N ILE A 176 12.97 -7.70 2.24
CA ILE A 176 11.91 -6.91 1.64
C ILE A 176 11.36 -7.72 0.47
N GLY A 177 10.19 -8.27 0.65
CA GLY A 177 9.52 -9.08 -0.35
C GLY A 177 8.70 -8.24 -1.32
N GLY A 178 8.73 -8.63 -2.59
CA GLY A 178 7.84 -8.09 -3.62
C GLY A 178 7.26 -9.24 -4.45
N PRO A 179 6.15 -9.02 -5.16
CA PRO A 179 5.59 -10.05 -6.03
C PRO A 179 6.61 -10.46 -7.10
N LEU A 180 6.64 -11.74 -7.44
CA LEU A 180 7.37 -12.21 -8.62
C LEU A 180 6.76 -11.58 -9.88
N PRO A 181 7.53 -11.42 -10.97
CA PRO A 181 7.01 -10.87 -12.22
C PRO A 181 5.74 -11.59 -12.67
N PHE A 182 4.71 -10.85 -12.96
CA PHE A 182 3.44 -11.35 -13.48
C PHE A 182 2.97 -10.47 -14.65
N LYS A 183 2.08 -11.01 -15.46
CA LYS A 183 1.51 -10.28 -16.57
C LYS A 183 0.14 -9.74 -16.22
N MET A 184 -0.17 -8.57 -16.76
CA MET A 184 -1.48 -7.93 -16.67
C MET A 184 -1.72 -7.05 -17.87
N ASP A 185 -2.98 -6.81 -18.20
CA ASP A 185 -3.40 -5.84 -19.19
C ASP A 185 -3.58 -4.47 -18.50
N VAL A 186 -2.91 -3.47 -19.04
CA VAL A 186 -3.07 -2.06 -18.63
C VAL A 186 -3.78 -1.33 -19.76
N VAL A 187 -5.04 -1.00 -19.56
CA VAL A 187 -5.89 -0.37 -20.57
C VAL A 187 -6.12 1.08 -20.19
N VAL A 188 -5.80 1.99 -21.09
CA VAL A 188 -6.06 3.42 -20.90
C VAL A 188 -7.55 3.65 -20.69
N ARG A 189 -7.89 4.35 -19.63
CA ARG A 189 -9.27 4.67 -19.26
C ARG A 189 -9.69 6.04 -19.79
N ASP A 190 -8.77 6.99 -19.70
CA ASP A 190 -8.98 8.37 -20.09
C ASP A 190 -7.70 8.90 -20.75
N GLU A 191 -7.76 9.05 -22.06
CA GLU A 191 -6.62 9.47 -22.87
C GLU A 191 -6.13 10.88 -22.48
N GLN A 192 -7.04 11.78 -22.11
CA GLN A 192 -6.67 13.15 -21.72
C GLN A 192 -5.87 13.15 -20.42
N LYS A 193 -6.27 12.33 -19.43
CA LYS A 193 -5.53 12.17 -18.18
C LYS A 193 -4.16 11.53 -18.42
N ALA A 194 -4.09 10.50 -19.26
CA ALA A 194 -2.83 9.85 -19.61
C ALA A 194 -1.86 10.82 -20.30
N GLN A 195 -2.34 11.68 -21.20
CA GLN A 195 -1.52 12.70 -21.86
C GLN A 195 -1.02 13.76 -20.86
N ARG A 196 -1.84 14.18 -19.89
CA ARG A 196 -1.41 15.13 -18.85
C ARG A 196 -0.30 14.55 -17.97
N ILE A 197 -0.43 13.30 -17.52
CA ILE A 197 0.62 12.62 -16.73
C ILE A 197 1.93 12.56 -17.54
N LYS A 198 1.84 12.20 -18.82
CA LYS A 198 3.00 12.19 -19.72
C LYS A 198 3.64 13.56 -19.84
N HIS A 199 2.85 14.59 -20.03
CA HIS A 199 3.33 15.98 -20.11
C HIS A 199 4.04 16.41 -18.82
N TRP A 200 3.46 16.16 -17.65
CA TRP A 200 4.08 16.48 -16.37
C TRP A 200 5.37 15.70 -16.10
N PHE A 201 5.43 14.45 -16.52
CA PHE A 201 6.68 13.69 -16.46
C PHE A 201 7.77 14.35 -17.33
N GLU A 202 7.42 14.76 -18.54
CA GLU A 202 8.35 15.43 -19.47
C GLU A 202 8.83 16.79 -18.90
N GLU A 203 7.93 17.57 -18.29
CA GLU A 203 8.29 18.82 -17.59
C GLU A 203 9.20 18.56 -16.38
N SER A 204 8.88 17.57 -15.55
CA SER A 204 9.69 17.20 -14.39
C SER A 204 11.12 16.78 -14.80
N VAL A 205 11.25 15.97 -15.85
CA VAL A 205 12.55 15.57 -16.40
C VAL A 205 13.33 16.76 -16.95
N ALA A 206 12.64 17.71 -17.58
CA ALA A 206 13.26 18.94 -18.10
C ALA A 206 13.75 19.84 -16.96
N ASP A 207 12.97 19.99 -15.88
CA ASP A 207 13.33 20.79 -14.72
C ASP A 207 14.48 20.16 -13.91
N GLU A 208 14.53 18.83 -13.80
CA GLU A 208 15.66 18.10 -13.23
C GLU A 208 16.95 18.36 -14.03
N LYS A 209 16.90 18.22 -15.36
CA LYS A 209 18.05 18.51 -16.24
C LYS A 209 18.48 19.98 -16.19
N ALA A 210 17.57 20.90 -15.95
CA ALA A 210 17.86 22.31 -15.75
C ALA A 210 18.36 22.66 -14.35
N GLY A 211 18.46 21.67 -13.44
CA GLY A 211 18.89 21.87 -12.03
C GLY A 211 17.90 22.64 -11.17
N LYS A 212 16.63 22.75 -11.58
CA LYS A 212 15.57 23.41 -10.82
C LYS A 212 15.03 22.56 -9.67
N ILE A 213 15.10 21.24 -9.83
CA ILE A 213 14.76 20.24 -8.81
C ILE A 213 15.95 19.30 -8.64
N ALA A 214 16.14 18.76 -7.42
CA ALA A 214 17.17 17.75 -7.20
C ALA A 214 16.87 16.50 -8.03
N ALA A 215 17.93 15.90 -8.60
CA ALA A 215 17.82 14.59 -9.22
C ALA A 215 17.24 13.61 -8.19
N GLY A 216 16.18 12.91 -8.57
CA GLY A 216 15.57 11.90 -7.71
C GLY A 216 16.61 10.87 -7.28
N LEU A 217 16.59 10.49 -6.01
CA LEU A 217 17.47 9.48 -5.40
C LEU A 217 17.22 8.10 -5.98
#